data_47fc6d4da2646d2770f34aea42b60ee7
#
_entry.id   47fc6d4da2646d2770f34aea42b60ee7
#
_cell.length_a   1.000
_cell.length_b   1.000
_cell.length_c   1.000
_cell.angle_alpha   90.00
_cell.angle_beta   90.00
_cell.angle_gamma   90.00
#
_symmetry.space_group_name_H-M   'P 1'
#
loop_
_entity.id
_entity.type
_entity.pdbx_description
1 polymer ?
#
loop_
_entity_poly.entity_id
_entity_poly.type
_entity_poly.pdbx_seq_one_letter_code
_entity_poly.pdbx_strand_id
1 'polypeptide(L)'
;MKKSLLLLLVASFAFVACSDYENVLKSTDYNVRYEAAKQYYFDGHYGQASTLFMDLIAGAKGTDRAEEALFLLGMSSYKDKAYDAAAGYFKKYYQTYPKGTYALAARYMSGLS
;
A
#
# COMPACT_ATOMS: atom_id res chain seq x y z
N MET A 1 -2.37 -3.17 38.81
CA MET A 1 -2.03 -4.48 38.26
C MET A 1 -2.71 -4.76 36.91
N LYS A 2 -3.98 -4.46 36.70
CA LYS A 2 -4.67 -4.69 35.42
C LYS A 2 -4.15 -3.82 34.26
N LYS A 3 -3.64 -2.60 34.52
CA LYS A 3 -3.14 -1.68 33.49
C LYS A 3 -1.77 -2.09 32.94
N SER A 4 -0.90 -2.74 33.73
CA SER A 4 0.40 -3.22 33.28
C SER A 4 0.29 -4.50 32.45
N LEU A 5 -0.72 -5.33 32.72
CA LEU A 5 -0.99 -6.53 31.90
C LEU A 5 -1.55 -6.15 30.51
N LEU A 6 -2.37 -5.10 30.43
CA LEU A 6 -2.90 -4.58 29.15
C LEU A 6 -1.78 -3.98 28.30
N LEU A 7 -0.84 -3.25 28.90
CA LEU A 7 0.32 -2.66 28.22
C LEU A 7 1.26 -3.74 27.68
N LEU A 8 1.47 -4.83 28.42
CA LEU A 8 2.26 -5.97 27.96
C LEU A 8 1.60 -6.71 26.78
N LEU A 9 0.28 -6.86 26.79
CA LEU A 9 -0.47 -7.46 25.69
C LEU A 9 -0.39 -6.60 24.40
N VAL A 10 -0.50 -5.29 24.51
CA VAL A 10 -0.39 -4.36 23.37
C VAL A 10 1.03 -4.37 22.79
N ALA A 11 2.06 -4.43 23.64
CA ALA A 11 3.45 -4.55 23.21
C ALA A 11 3.73 -5.86 22.46
N SER A 12 3.12 -6.99 22.90
CA SER A 12 3.21 -8.28 22.22
C SER A 12 2.60 -8.25 20.81
N PHE A 13 1.46 -7.59 20.64
CA PHE A 13 0.82 -7.43 19.33
C PHE A 13 1.66 -6.60 18.36
N ALA A 14 2.31 -5.53 18.82
CA ALA A 14 3.19 -4.71 18.00
C ALA A 14 4.42 -5.49 17.51
N PHE A 15 4.96 -6.39 18.33
CA PHE A 15 6.10 -7.23 17.99
C PHE A 15 5.77 -8.25 16.88
N VAL A 16 4.59 -8.87 16.96
CA VAL A 16 4.11 -9.83 15.95
C VAL A 16 3.89 -9.14 14.61
N ALA A 17 3.31 -7.93 14.59
CA ALA A 17 3.08 -7.16 13.37
C ALA A 17 4.39 -6.77 12.66
N CYS A 18 5.43 -6.35 13.39
CA CYS A 18 6.74 -6.04 12.83
C CYS A 18 7.44 -7.27 12.25
N SER A 19 7.34 -8.42 12.93
CA SER A 19 7.89 -9.69 12.47
C SER A 19 7.23 -10.16 11.17
N ASP A 20 5.91 -10.07 11.08
CA ASP A 20 5.16 -10.44 9.87
C ASP A 20 5.53 -9.55 8.67
N TYR A 21 5.69 -8.26 8.89
CA TYR A 21 6.11 -7.32 7.84
C TYR A 21 7.51 -7.64 7.31
N GLU A 22 8.47 -7.92 8.18
CA GLU A 22 9.82 -8.32 7.77
C GLU A 22 9.80 -9.62 6.96
N ASN A 23 8.99 -10.58 7.35
CA ASN A 23 8.82 -11.84 6.61
C ASN A 23 8.23 -11.60 5.22
N VAL A 24 7.27 -10.71 5.10
CA VAL A 24 6.69 -10.33 3.80
C VAL A 24 7.74 -9.66 2.91
N LEU A 25 8.56 -8.76 3.45
CA LEU A 25 9.64 -8.11 2.70
C LEU A 25 10.68 -9.10 2.16
N LYS A 26 10.91 -10.18 2.89
CA LYS A 26 11.84 -11.26 2.49
C LYS A 26 11.21 -12.25 1.51
N SER A 27 9.90 -12.26 1.37
CA SER A 27 9.21 -13.18 0.45
C SER A 27 9.51 -12.81 -1.00
N THR A 28 9.78 -13.82 -1.82
CA THR A 28 9.94 -13.68 -3.28
C THR A 28 8.62 -13.93 -4.01
N ASP A 29 7.57 -14.35 -3.32
CA ASP A 29 6.26 -14.60 -3.89
C ASP A 29 5.46 -13.29 -4.00
N TYR A 30 5.24 -12.83 -5.22
CA TYR A 30 4.48 -11.60 -5.49
C TYR A 30 3.03 -11.69 -5.03
N ASN A 31 2.42 -12.87 -5.00
CA ASN A 31 1.07 -13.05 -4.47
C ASN A 31 1.01 -12.74 -2.98
N VAL A 32 1.96 -13.26 -2.22
CA VAL A 32 2.07 -13.01 -0.78
C VAL A 32 2.26 -11.52 -0.51
N ARG A 33 3.15 -10.87 -1.26
CA ARG A 33 3.43 -9.44 -1.11
C ARG A 33 2.24 -8.58 -1.49
N TYR A 34 1.53 -8.94 -2.55
CA TYR A 34 0.35 -8.22 -3.04
C TYR A 34 -0.80 -8.28 -2.03
N GLU A 35 -1.13 -9.47 -1.54
CA GLU A 35 -2.19 -9.64 -0.54
C GLU A 35 -1.82 -8.93 0.77
N ALA A 36 -0.57 -9.02 1.20
CA ALA A 36 -0.09 -8.33 2.39
C ALA A 36 -0.17 -6.80 2.22
N ALA A 37 0.22 -6.27 1.07
CA ALA A 37 0.14 -4.84 0.79
C ALA A 37 -1.30 -4.33 0.90
N LYS A 38 -2.25 -5.05 0.34
CA LYS A 38 -3.68 -4.72 0.42
C LYS A 38 -4.17 -4.78 1.87
N GLN A 39 -3.76 -5.77 2.62
CA GLN A 39 -4.14 -5.90 4.03
C GLN A 39 -3.60 -4.73 4.85
N TYR A 40 -2.34 -4.36 4.68
CA TYR A 40 -1.77 -3.18 5.34
C TYR A 40 -2.51 -1.90 4.96
N TYR A 41 -2.90 -1.77 3.70
CA TYR A 41 -3.70 -0.64 3.25
C TYR A 41 -5.05 -0.56 3.98
N PHE A 42 -5.78 -1.67 4.05
CA PHE A 42 -7.09 -1.72 4.73
C PHE A 42 -6.97 -1.52 6.24
N ASP A 43 -5.87 -1.95 6.83
CA ASP A 43 -5.61 -1.79 8.27
C ASP A 43 -5.09 -0.38 8.63
N GLY A 44 -4.88 0.49 7.65
CA GLY A 44 -4.41 1.85 7.87
C GLY A 44 -2.89 1.99 8.00
N HIS A 45 -2.13 0.94 7.70
CA HIS A 45 -0.66 0.96 7.71
C HIS A 45 -0.13 1.38 6.33
N TYR A 46 -0.38 2.65 5.99
CA TYR A 46 -0.14 3.18 4.64
C TYR A 46 1.33 3.21 4.24
N GLY A 47 2.24 3.46 5.19
CA GLY A 47 3.68 3.44 4.91
C GLY A 47 4.18 2.08 4.47
N GLN A 48 3.81 1.02 5.20
CA GLN A 48 4.16 -0.36 4.86
C GLN A 48 3.49 -0.78 3.54
N ALA A 49 2.22 -0.44 3.36
CA ALA A 49 1.50 -0.71 2.12
C ALA A 49 2.20 -0.06 0.92
N SER A 50 2.59 1.21 1.03
CA SER A 50 3.27 1.95 -0.03
C SER A 50 4.59 1.30 -0.43
N THR A 51 5.39 0.88 0.53
CA THR A 51 6.67 0.19 0.26
C THR A 51 6.44 -1.08 -0.55
N LEU A 52 5.46 -1.90 -0.15
CA LEU A 52 5.14 -3.15 -0.87
C LEU A 52 4.55 -2.88 -2.26
N PHE A 53 3.70 -1.88 -2.40
CA PHE A 53 3.14 -1.52 -3.72
C PHE A 53 4.23 -1.03 -4.67
N MET A 54 5.20 -0.24 -4.21
CA MET A 54 6.33 0.19 -5.04
C MET A 54 7.13 -1.00 -5.57
N ASP A 55 7.42 -1.97 -4.71
CA ASP A 55 8.13 -3.18 -5.11
C ASP A 55 7.34 -4.00 -6.14
N LEU A 56 6.02 -4.09 -5.96
CA LEU A 56 5.15 -4.80 -6.89
C LEU A 56 5.10 -4.14 -8.26
N ILE A 57 5.06 -2.82 -8.33
CA ILE A 57 5.07 -2.06 -9.58
C ILE A 57 6.36 -2.35 -10.36
N ALA A 58 7.50 -2.37 -9.68
CA ALA A 58 8.79 -2.64 -10.29
C ALA A 58 8.93 -4.10 -10.75
N GLY A 59 8.52 -5.05 -9.90
CA GLY A 59 8.74 -6.48 -10.11
C GLY A 59 7.68 -7.17 -10.96
N ALA A 60 6.43 -6.71 -10.92
CA ALA A 60 5.30 -7.31 -11.63
C ALA A 60 4.85 -6.47 -12.84
N LYS A 61 5.76 -5.72 -13.43
CA LYS A 61 5.49 -4.82 -14.57
C LYS A 61 4.76 -5.55 -15.71
N GLY A 62 3.69 -4.90 -16.22
CA GLY A 62 2.88 -5.46 -17.29
C GLY A 62 1.77 -6.39 -16.84
N THR A 63 1.56 -6.56 -15.53
CA THR A 63 0.48 -7.37 -14.97
C THR A 63 -0.65 -6.50 -14.42
N ASP A 64 -1.85 -7.09 -14.27
CA ASP A 64 -3.01 -6.43 -13.64
C ASP A 64 -2.70 -6.01 -12.19
N ARG A 65 -1.83 -6.75 -11.52
CA ARG A 65 -1.39 -6.43 -10.15
C ARG A 65 -0.56 -5.16 -10.08
N ALA A 66 0.31 -4.94 -11.07
CA ALA A 66 1.09 -3.70 -11.15
C ALA A 66 0.18 -2.50 -11.40
N GLU A 67 -0.85 -2.65 -12.22
CA GLU A 67 -1.85 -1.61 -12.46
C GLU A 67 -2.61 -1.25 -11.18
N GLU A 68 -3.18 -2.24 -10.49
CA GLU A 68 -3.88 -2.00 -9.22
C GLU A 68 -2.95 -1.46 -8.15
N ALA A 69 -1.72 -1.99 -8.05
CA ALA A 69 -0.73 -1.54 -7.08
C ALA A 69 -0.41 -0.05 -7.26
N LEU A 70 -0.31 0.44 -8.49
CA LEU A 70 -0.06 1.85 -8.76
C LEU A 70 -1.22 2.73 -8.27
N PHE A 71 -2.46 2.31 -8.50
CA PHE A 71 -3.63 3.02 -7.99
C PHE A 71 -3.66 3.03 -6.46
N LEU A 72 -3.44 1.87 -5.83
CA LEU A 72 -3.43 1.75 -4.37
C LEU A 72 -2.24 2.47 -3.73
N LEU A 73 -1.12 2.58 -4.43
CA LEU A 73 0.00 3.43 -3.99
C LEU A 73 -0.41 4.90 -3.92
N GLY A 74 -1.12 5.38 -4.94
CA GLY A 74 -1.71 6.72 -4.92
C GLY A 74 -2.67 6.91 -3.75
N MET A 75 -3.56 5.95 -3.52
CA MET A 75 -4.52 5.96 -2.41
C MET A 75 -3.83 5.92 -1.05
N SER A 76 -2.80 5.09 -0.90
CA SER A 76 -2.02 5.00 0.34
C SER A 76 -1.35 6.33 0.66
N SER A 77 -0.74 6.95 -0.33
CA SER A 77 -0.11 8.27 -0.20
C SER A 77 -1.12 9.34 0.17
N TYR A 78 -2.29 9.33 -0.46
CA TYR A 78 -3.36 10.28 -0.17
C TYR A 78 -3.85 10.16 1.27
N LYS A 79 -4.13 8.93 1.73
CA LYS A 79 -4.59 8.68 3.10
C LYS A 79 -3.53 8.98 4.14
N ASP A 80 -2.25 8.87 3.78
CA ASP A 80 -1.12 9.26 4.62
C ASP A 80 -0.83 10.77 4.55
N LYS A 81 -1.68 11.52 3.87
CA LYS A 81 -1.60 12.98 3.69
C LYS A 81 -0.38 13.44 2.87
N ALA A 82 0.26 12.54 2.14
CA ALA A 82 1.33 12.85 1.21
C ALA A 82 0.72 13.24 -0.15
N TYR A 83 0.07 14.38 -0.21
CA TYR A 83 -0.78 14.78 -1.34
C TYR A 83 0.01 15.00 -2.62
N ASP A 84 1.20 15.58 -2.56
CA ASP A 84 2.05 15.79 -3.74
C ASP A 84 2.45 14.44 -4.38
N ALA A 85 2.87 13.49 -3.53
CA ALA A 85 3.20 12.14 -3.99
C ALA A 85 1.97 11.45 -4.59
N ALA A 86 0.83 11.54 -3.90
CA ALA A 86 -0.44 10.96 -4.37
C ALA A 86 -0.82 11.50 -5.76
N ALA A 87 -0.77 12.82 -5.95
CA ALA A 87 -1.06 13.45 -7.24
C ALA A 87 -0.18 12.88 -8.36
N GLY A 88 1.12 12.72 -8.08
CA GLY A 88 2.08 12.14 -9.02
C GLY A 88 1.75 10.70 -9.39
N TYR A 89 1.39 9.87 -8.42
CA TYR A 89 1.05 8.47 -8.66
C TYR A 89 -0.27 8.33 -9.45
N PHE A 90 -1.28 9.12 -9.12
CA PHE A 90 -2.54 9.10 -9.86
C PHE A 90 -2.36 9.57 -11.30
N LYS A 91 -1.55 10.61 -11.51
CA LYS A 91 -1.22 11.07 -12.85
C LYS A 91 -0.49 10.00 -13.66
N LYS A 92 0.50 9.36 -13.04
CA LYS A 92 1.21 8.24 -13.65
C LYS A 92 0.25 7.11 -14.03
N TYR A 93 -0.74 6.83 -13.16
CA TYR A 93 -1.73 5.79 -13.42
C TYR A 93 -2.52 6.09 -14.70
N TYR A 94 -3.18 7.24 -14.80
CA TYR A 94 -4.02 7.50 -15.96
C TYR A 94 -3.24 7.79 -17.24
N GLN A 95 -1.97 8.17 -17.14
CA GLN A 95 -1.08 8.28 -18.31
C GLN A 95 -0.62 6.91 -18.80
N THR A 96 -0.35 5.98 -17.91
CA THR A 96 0.10 4.63 -18.25
C THR A 96 -1.06 3.72 -18.66
N TYR A 97 -2.19 3.86 -17.97
CA TYR A 97 -3.39 3.04 -18.17
C TYR A 97 -4.62 3.91 -18.48
N PRO A 98 -4.65 4.59 -19.63
CA PRO A 98 -5.73 5.53 -19.94
C PRO A 98 -7.11 4.88 -20.05
N LYS A 99 -7.15 3.56 -20.32
CA LYS A 99 -8.37 2.75 -20.35
C LYS A 99 -8.46 1.78 -19.17
N GLY A 100 -7.61 1.97 -18.15
CA GLY A 100 -7.57 1.11 -16.98
C GLY A 100 -8.85 1.22 -16.14
N THR A 101 -9.07 0.20 -15.31
CA THR A 101 -10.22 0.10 -14.42
C THR A 101 -10.39 1.32 -13.54
N TYR A 102 -9.28 1.91 -13.10
CA TYR A 102 -9.26 3.03 -12.16
C TYR A 102 -8.92 4.38 -12.82
N ALA A 103 -8.89 4.47 -14.15
CA ALA A 103 -8.45 5.68 -14.86
C ALA A 103 -9.29 6.91 -14.49
N LEU A 104 -10.61 6.78 -14.45
CA LEU A 104 -11.50 7.87 -14.06
C LEU A 104 -11.30 8.26 -12.60
N ALA A 105 -11.23 7.28 -11.71
CA ALA A 105 -10.97 7.51 -10.29
C ALA A 105 -9.60 8.18 -10.07
N ALA A 106 -8.57 7.74 -10.80
CA ALA A 106 -7.22 8.32 -10.70
C ALA A 106 -7.20 9.79 -11.13
N ARG A 107 -7.92 10.16 -12.20
CA ARG A 107 -8.05 11.56 -12.62
C ARG A 107 -8.73 12.41 -11.56
N TYR A 108 -9.80 11.90 -10.98
CA TYR A 108 -10.52 12.57 -9.89
C TYR A 108 -9.63 12.76 -8.67
N MET A 109 -8.95 11.69 -8.24
CA MET A 109 -8.07 11.73 -7.07
C MET A 109 -6.84 12.61 -7.29
N SER A 110 -6.33 12.68 -8.50
CA SER A 110 -5.23 13.60 -8.85
C SER A 110 -5.66 15.06 -8.63
N GLY A 111 -6.88 15.41 -9.01
CA GLY A 111 -7.43 16.74 -8.79
C GLY A 111 -7.67 17.07 -7.31
N LEU A 112 -7.99 16.07 -6.48
CA LEU A 112 -8.18 16.24 -5.02
C LEU A 112 -6.87 16.35 -4.25
N SER A 113 -5.78 15.85 -4.79
CA SER A 113 -4.48 15.74 -4.10
C SER A 113 -3.70 17.05 -4.01
#